data_4c714b221ef48e4365fce0f1e241d04c
#
_entry.id   4c714b221ef48e4365fce0f1e241d04c
#
_cell.length_a   1.000
_cell.length_b   1.000
_cell.length_c   1.000
_cell.angle_alpha   90.00
_cell.angle_beta   90.00
_cell.angle_gamma   90.00
#
_symmetry.space_group_name_H-M   'P 1'
#
loop_
_entity.id
_entity.type
_entity.pdbx_description
1 polymer ?
#
loop_
_entity_poly.entity_id
_entity_poly.type
_entity_poly.pdbx_seq_one_letter_code
_entity_poly.pdbx_strand_id
1 'polypeptide(L)' 'MLDPKEFVRSICHGRARIRHASLRGLSPEEVESLTTMIAGFDGITSVKPNPRVGSLLVTWD' A
#
# COMPACT_ATOMS: atom_id res chain seq x y z
N MET A 1 8.91 16.11 7.04
CA MET A 1 7.77 15.22 7.33
C MET A 1 6.96 14.99 6.05
N LEU A 2 6.64 13.74 5.74
CA LEU A 2 5.86 13.44 4.55
C LEU A 2 4.40 13.79 4.78
N ASP A 3 3.83 14.50 3.82
CA ASP A 3 2.40 14.79 3.81
C ASP A 3 1.68 13.54 3.27
N PRO A 4 0.71 12.96 4.01
CA PRO A 4 -0.04 11.82 3.51
C PRO A 4 -0.67 12.06 2.14
N LYS A 5 -1.00 13.30 1.81
CA LYS A 5 -1.58 13.67 0.53
C LYS A 5 -0.65 13.43 -0.65
N GLU A 6 0.66 13.35 -0.40
CA GLU A 6 1.65 13.14 -1.46
C GLU A 6 1.61 11.74 -2.02
N PHE A 7 1.25 10.74 -1.20
CA PHE A 7 1.26 9.36 -1.64
C PHE A 7 -0.09 8.67 -1.63
N VAL A 8 -1.09 9.24 -0.97
CA VAL A 8 -2.45 8.69 -1.03
C VAL A 8 -3.14 9.27 -2.25
N ARG A 9 -3.46 8.42 -3.22
CA ARG A 9 -4.06 8.85 -4.48
C ARG A 9 -5.56 8.76 -4.49
N SER A 10 -6.11 7.80 -3.77
CA SER A 10 -7.55 7.60 -3.76
C SER A 10 -7.94 6.96 -2.45
N ILE A 11 -8.91 7.54 -1.77
CA ILE A 11 -9.51 6.97 -0.57
C ILE A 11 -10.99 6.86 -0.80
N CYS A 12 -11.50 5.64 -0.75
CA CYS A 12 -12.93 5.35 -0.76
C CYS A 12 -13.27 4.65 0.55
N HIS A 13 -14.56 4.61 0.89
CA HIS A 13 -14.97 3.88 2.07
C HIS A 13 -14.51 2.43 1.98
N GLY A 14 -13.67 2.01 2.92
CA GLY A 14 -13.16 0.65 3.00
C GLY A 14 -11.93 0.35 2.15
N ARG A 15 -11.38 1.34 1.41
CA ARG A 15 -10.15 1.11 0.65
C ARG A 15 -9.40 2.40 0.37
N ALA A 16 -8.10 2.26 0.20
CA ALA A 16 -7.24 3.37 -0.18
C ALA A 16 -6.16 2.89 -1.14
N ARG A 17 -5.84 3.71 -2.13
CA ARG A 17 -4.72 3.47 -3.02
C ARG A 17 -3.58 4.41 -2.64
N ILE A 18 -2.44 3.84 -2.34
CA ILE A 18 -1.24 4.57 -1.97
C ILE A 18 -0.26 4.48 -3.13
N ARG A 19 0.32 5.60 -3.51
CA ARG A 19 1.30 5.63 -4.59
C ARG A 19 2.50 6.45 -4.13
N HIS A 20 3.69 5.85 -4.25
CA HIS A 20 4.93 6.51 -3.87
C HIS A 20 6.09 5.95 -4.67
N ALA A 21 7.06 6.81 -4.99
CA ALA A 21 8.20 6.40 -5.78
C ALA A 21 9.01 5.28 -5.12
N SER A 22 9.07 5.25 -3.79
CA SER A 22 9.81 4.21 -3.07
C SER A 22 9.19 2.82 -3.22
N LEU A 23 7.94 2.73 -3.67
CA LEU A 23 7.29 1.45 -3.91
C LEU A 23 7.62 0.85 -5.27
N ARG A 24 8.25 1.64 -6.15
CA ARG A 24 8.64 1.17 -7.47
C ARG A 24 9.94 0.36 -7.36
N GLY A 25 9.98 -0.74 -8.09
CA GLY A 25 11.19 -1.54 -8.18
C GLY A 25 11.53 -2.33 -6.93
N LEU A 26 10.58 -2.50 -6.02
CA LEU A 26 10.78 -3.35 -4.86
C LEU A 26 11.01 -4.79 -5.31
N SER A 27 11.91 -5.49 -4.62
CA SER A 27 12.11 -6.91 -4.87
C SER A 27 10.90 -7.69 -4.39
N PRO A 28 10.67 -8.92 -4.90
CA PRO A 28 9.57 -9.76 -4.42
C PRO A 28 9.60 -9.97 -2.91
N GLU A 29 10.79 -10.08 -2.32
CA GLU A 29 10.92 -10.25 -0.88
C GLU A 29 10.48 -9.01 -0.12
N GLU A 30 10.85 -7.84 -0.62
CA GLU A 30 10.46 -6.57 -0.01
C GLU A 30 8.95 -6.37 -0.10
N VAL A 31 8.37 -6.70 -1.25
CA VAL A 31 6.92 -6.62 -1.46
C VAL A 31 6.19 -7.52 -0.48
N GLU A 32 6.67 -8.76 -0.32
CA GLU A 32 6.06 -9.72 0.59
C GLU A 32 6.13 -9.25 2.03
N SER A 33 7.30 -8.73 2.44
CA SER A 33 7.48 -8.20 3.80
C SER A 33 6.53 -7.05 4.08
N LEU A 34 6.43 -6.12 3.13
CA LEU A 34 5.55 -4.97 3.26
C LEU A 34 4.09 -5.41 3.35
N THR A 35 3.68 -6.31 2.48
CA THR A 35 2.32 -6.83 2.45
C THR A 35 1.96 -7.52 3.76
N THR A 36 2.86 -8.35 4.27
CA THR A 36 2.64 -9.06 5.53
C THR A 36 2.51 -8.09 6.69
N MET A 37 3.37 -7.08 6.73
CA MET A 37 3.34 -6.08 7.80
C MET A 37 2.02 -5.32 7.82
N ILE A 38 1.57 -4.85 6.67
CA ILE A 38 0.32 -4.08 6.59
C ILE A 38 -0.89 -4.97 6.86
N ALA A 39 -0.88 -6.19 6.33
CA ALA A 39 -1.98 -7.13 6.55
C ALA A 39 -2.14 -7.53 8.01
N GLY A 40 -1.10 -7.33 8.82
CA GLY A 40 -1.15 -7.60 10.25
C GLY A 40 -1.92 -6.58 11.08
N PHE A 41 -2.26 -5.44 10.50
CA PHE A 41 -3.06 -4.45 11.23
C PHE A 41 -4.52 -4.88 11.32
N ASP A 42 -5.13 -4.60 12.48
CA ASP A 42 -6.54 -4.91 12.69
C ASP A 42 -7.41 -4.16 11.69
N GLY A 43 -8.39 -4.85 11.13
CA GLY A 43 -9.33 -4.27 10.20
C GLY A 43 -8.91 -4.34 8.74
N ILE A 44 -7.66 -4.65 8.46
CA ILE A 44 -7.19 -4.78 7.07
C ILE A 44 -7.66 -6.11 6.52
N THR A 45 -8.40 -6.09 5.41
CA THR A 45 -8.92 -7.29 4.78
C THR A 45 -8.07 -7.77 3.62
N SER A 46 -7.40 -6.84 2.92
CA SER A 46 -6.48 -7.25 1.87
C SER A 46 -5.46 -6.15 1.57
N VAL A 47 -4.33 -6.56 1.00
CA VAL A 47 -3.28 -5.65 0.56
C VAL A 47 -2.80 -6.16 -0.80
N LYS A 48 -2.86 -5.30 -1.82
CA LYS A 48 -2.44 -5.66 -3.17
C LYS A 48 -1.36 -4.70 -3.65
N PRO A 49 -0.10 -5.10 -3.58
CA PRO A 49 0.99 -4.26 -4.06
C PRO A 49 1.12 -4.34 -5.58
N ASN A 50 1.55 -3.24 -6.18
CA ASN A 50 1.89 -3.20 -7.59
C ASN A 50 3.21 -2.43 -7.74
N PRO A 51 4.36 -3.11 -7.57
CA PRO A 51 5.66 -2.45 -7.62
C PRO A 51 6.01 -1.89 -9.00
N ARG A 52 5.36 -2.37 -10.05
CA ARG A 52 5.60 -1.87 -11.41
C ARG A 52 5.29 -0.38 -11.51
N VAL A 53 4.22 0.06 -10.88
CA VAL A 53 3.81 1.47 -10.92
C VAL A 53 4.01 2.16 -9.57
N GLY A 54 4.49 1.45 -8.57
CA GLY A 54 4.73 2.00 -7.25
C GLY A 54 3.46 2.28 -6.48
N SER A 55 2.48 1.38 -6.55
CA SER A 55 1.21 1.56 -5.86
C SER A 55 0.91 0.41 -4.92
N LEU A 56 0.02 0.67 -3.99
CA LEU A 56 -0.42 -0.29 -2.99
C LEU A 56 -1.91 -0.05 -2.76
N LEU A 57 -2.72 -1.08 -2.93
CA LEU A 57 -4.14 -1.01 -2.65
C LEU A 57 -4.43 -1.73 -1.34
N VAL A 58 -4.96 -0.99 -0.38
CA VAL A 58 -5.30 -1.52 0.94
C VAL A 58 -6.81 -1.47 1.11
N THR A 59 -7.38 -2.58 1.54
CA THR A 59 -8.81 -2.63 1.86
C THR A 59 -8.99 -3.01 3.31
N TRP A 60 -10.04 -2.46 3.93
CA TRP A 60 -10.35 -2.72 5.32
C TRP A 60 -11.86 -2.78 5.51
N ASP A 61 -12.23 -3.33 6.64
CA ASP A 61 -13.65 -3.47 7.00
C ASP A 61 -14.10 -2.31 7.90
#